data_db2cd2663bfbf95fc94ae85b03917fef
#
_entry.id   db2cd2663bfbf95fc94ae85b03917fef
#
_cell.length_a   1.000
_cell.length_b   1.000
_cell.length_c   1.000
_cell.angle_alpha   90.00
_cell.angle_beta   90.00
_cell.angle_gamma   90.00
#
_symmetry.space_group_name_H-M   'P 1'
#
loop_
_entity.id
_entity.type
_entity.pdbx_description
1 polymer ?
#
loop_
_entity_poly.entity_id
_entity_poly.type
_entity_poly.pdbx_seq_one_letter_code
_entity_poly.pdbx_strand_id
1 'polypeptide(L)'
;MNRSTVLRWGLALAATFASAFLPAAPPAEKTLILATTTSTQDSGLLDDLIPRFEKQTGYVVKTIAVGSGQAIAMGRRGEADVLLVHSPEAEKTLVADGSSVNRRIIMHNDFVLLGPSADPAGIAKRTAPESLKRIAAAKATFLSRGDNSGTHAMELKLWKAAGVTADGQTWYQQTGQGMGQTLAIAAEKRAYTLSDRGTYLALQKKLGLAILHEGDPSLRNVYHVIEVNPARFPKVNAAGARAFADFLVSKDVQARIKEFGIATFGSPLFFPDAGIPEQVLDRRP
;
A
#
# COMPACT_ATOMS: atom_id res chain seq x y z
N MET A 1 -13.32 -47.99 -91.07
CA MET A 1 -12.71 -46.66 -90.89
C MET A 1 -13.64 -45.86 -90.00
N ASN A 2 -13.39 -45.80 -88.71
CA ASN A 2 -14.17 -44.89 -87.84
C ASN A 2 -13.24 -44.40 -86.70
N ARG A 3 -13.01 -43.10 -86.66
CA ARG A 3 -12.19 -42.42 -85.66
C ARG A 3 -13.11 -42.01 -84.49
N SER A 4 -12.89 -42.58 -83.28
CA SER A 4 -13.60 -42.21 -82.08
C SER A 4 -12.81 -41.09 -81.38
N THR A 5 -13.37 -39.90 -81.22
CA THR A 5 -12.83 -38.78 -80.48
C THR A 5 -13.21 -38.93 -79.04
N VAL A 6 -12.22 -39.04 -78.18
CA VAL A 6 -12.42 -39.09 -76.70
C VAL A 6 -12.32 -37.67 -76.13
N LEU A 7 -13.44 -37.17 -75.62
CA LEU A 7 -13.57 -35.87 -74.95
C LEU A 7 -13.16 -36.03 -73.44
N ARG A 8 -12.03 -35.39 -73.06
CA ARG A 8 -11.59 -35.35 -71.67
C ARG A 8 -12.23 -34.17 -70.94
N TRP A 9 -13.07 -34.48 -69.95
CA TRP A 9 -13.59 -33.49 -68.98
C TRP A 9 -12.58 -33.26 -67.86
N GLY A 10 -12.01 -32.06 -67.75
CA GLY A 10 -11.18 -31.64 -66.65
C GLY A 10 -12.08 -31.10 -65.53
N LEU A 11 -12.10 -31.77 -64.37
CA LEU A 11 -12.70 -31.25 -63.14
C LEU A 11 -11.75 -30.21 -62.52
N ALA A 12 -12.15 -28.96 -62.49
CA ALA A 12 -11.48 -27.92 -61.74
C ALA A 12 -12.02 -27.93 -60.29
N LEU A 13 -11.19 -28.35 -59.34
CA LEU A 13 -11.49 -28.27 -57.89
C LEU A 13 -11.27 -26.81 -57.46
N ALA A 14 -12.32 -26.06 -57.20
CA ALA A 14 -12.25 -24.75 -56.56
C ALA A 14 -12.11 -24.94 -55.04
N ALA A 15 -10.90 -24.74 -54.53
CA ALA A 15 -10.66 -24.70 -53.07
C ALA A 15 -11.15 -23.36 -52.50
N THR A 16 -12.30 -23.35 -51.85
CA THR A 16 -12.79 -22.21 -51.09
C THR A 16 -12.06 -22.12 -49.76
N PHE A 17 -11.15 -21.14 -49.62
CA PHE A 17 -10.54 -20.76 -48.33
C PHE A 17 -11.61 -20.08 -47.49
N ALA A 18 -12.19 -20.79 -46.54
CA ALA A 18 -12.99 -20.22 -45.46
C ALA A 18 -12.06 -19.50 -44.49
N SER A 19 -11.96 -18.18 -44.61
CA SER A 19 -11.30 -17.32 -43.59
C SER A 19 -12.12 -17.41 -42.30
N ALA A 20 -11.63 -18.13 -41.30
CA ALA A 20 -12.21 -18.15 -39.95
C ALA A 20 -12.05 -16.75 -39.36
N PHE A 21 -13.13 -15.99 -39.28
CA PHE A 21 -13.22 -14.79 -38.44
C PHE A 21 -13.10 -15.21 -36.99
N LEU A 22 -11.92 -15.08 -36.37
CA LEU A 22 -11.78 -15.12 -34.94
C LEU A 22 -12.49 -13.88 -34.38
N PRO A 23 -13.46 -14.04 -33.45
CA PRO A 23 -14.07 -12.89 -32.79
C PRO A 23 -12.99 -12.07 -32.11
N ALA A 24 -12.96 -10.76 -32.36
CA ALA A 24 -12.07 -9.85 -31.65
C ALA A 24 -12.37 -9.98 -30.12
N ALA A 25 -11.32 -10.15 -29.33
CA ALA A 25 -11.44 -10.14 -27.88
C ALA A 25 -12.16 -8.84 -27.44
N PRO A 26 -13.08 -8.90 -26.48
CA PRO A 26 -13.74 -7.70 -25.97
C PRO A 26 -12.70 -6.69 -25.52
N PRO A 27 -12.91 -5.38 -25.71
CA PRO A 27 -11.97 -4.35 -25.27
C PRO A 27 -11.73 -4.52 -23.77
N ALA A 28 -10.46 -4.58 -23.36
CA ALA A 28 -10.09 -4.71 -21.97
C ALA A 28 -10.74 -3.58 -21.16
N GLU A 29 -11.33 -3.92 -20.02
CA GLU A 29 -11.90 -2.93 -19.11
C GLU A 29 -10.79 -1.98 -18.65
N LYS A 30 -10.95 -0.69 -18.93
CA LYS A 30 -9.93 0.32 -18.64
C LYS A 30 -9.98 0.86 -17.22
N THR A 31 -10.99 0.49 -16.44
CA THR A 31 -11.10 0.89 -15.02
C THR A 31 -10.34 -0.09 -14.14
N LEU A 32 -9.55 0.46 -13.19
CA LEU A 32 -8.81 -0.29 -12.19
C LEU A 32 -9.21 0.20 -10.80
N ILE A 33 -9.70 -0.69 -9.94
CA ILE A 33 -10.04 -0.38 -8.55
C ILE A 33 -8.83 -0.68 -7.67
N LEU A 34 -8.20 0.40 -7.14
CA LEU A 34 -7.10 0.32 -6.20
C LEU A 34 -7.63 0.50 -4.77
N ALA A 35 -7.53 -0.53 -3.93
CA ALA A 35 -7.74 -0.38 -2.49
C ALA A 35 -6.39 -0.08 -1.81
N THR A 36 -6.36 0.99 -1.02
CA THR A 36 -5.16 1.44 -0.33
C THR A 36 -5.48 2.03 1.05
N THR A 37 -4.48 2.59 1.72
CA THR A 37 -4.66 3.17 3.05
C THR A 37 -4.80 4.69 3.00
N THR A 38 -5.51 5.26 3.98
CA THR A 38 -5.63 6.72 4.13
C THR A 38 -4.25 7.36 4.28
N SER A 39 -3.32 6.73 5.01
CA SER A 39 -1.95 7.24 5.16
C SER A 39 -1.17 7.27 3.84
N THR A 40 -1.36 6.27 2.96
CA THR A 40 -0.77 6.27 1.62
C THR A 40 -1.32 7.41 0.77
N GLN A 41 -2.64 7.65 0.82
CA GLN A 41 -3.27 8.77 0.12
C GLN A 41 -2.80 10.12 0.69
N ASP A 42 -2.81 10.28 2.01
CA ASP A 42 -2.44 11.53 2.71
C ASP A 42 -0.97 11.92 2.48
N SER A 43 -0.10 10.96 2.15
CA SER A 43 1.30 11.23 1.80
C SER A 43 1.48 12.00 0.47
N GLY A 44 0.46 11.98 -0.40
CA GLY A 44 0.50 12.58 -1.74
C GLY A 44 1.24 11.74 -2.79
N LEU A 45 1.79 10.58 -2.44
CA LEU A 45 2.54 9.74 -3.40
C LEU A 45 1.67 9.28 -4.56
N LEU A 46 0.41 8.91 -4.29
CA LEU A 46 -0.52 8.45 -5.32
C LEU A 46 -0.92 9.57 -6.29
N ASP A 47 -0.96 10.82 -5.84
CA ASP A 47 -1.26 11.97 -6.68
C ASP A 47 -0.13 12.24 -7.72
N ASP A 48 1.09 11.78 -7.43
CA ASP A 48 2.20 11.81 -8.39
C ASP A 48 2.23 10.56 -9.29
N LEU A 49 1.97 9.36 -8.77
CA LEU A 49 2.16 8.11 -9.50
C LEU A 49 0.98 7.73 -10.39
N ILE A 50 -0.27 7.91 -9.94
CA ILE A 50 -1.46 7.50 -10.69
C ILE A 50 -1.58 8.21 -12.04
N PRO A 51 -1.42 9.54 -12.17
CA PRO A 51 -1.51 10.20 -13.46
C PRO A 51 -0.45 9.71 -14.47
N ARG A 52 0.72 9.30 -13.98
CA ARG A 52 1.78 8.71 -14.81
C ARG A 52 1.38 7.34 -15.35
N PHE A 53 0.84 6.48 -14.47
CA PHE A 53 0.32 5.18 -14.86
C PHE A 53 -0.81 5.29 -15.89
N GLU A 54 -1.79 6.16 -15.63
CA GLU A 54 -2.93 6.39 -16.51
C GLU A 54 -2.49 6.90 -17.89
N LYS A 55 -1.56 7.86 -17.92
CA LYS A 55 -0.98 8.38 -19.18
C LYS A 55 -0.23 7.29 -19.96
N GLN A 56 0.49 6.42 -19.29
CA GLN A 56 1.31 5.39 -19.91
C GLN A 56 0.48 4.23 -20.45
N THR A 57 -0.62 3.87 -19.78
CA THR A 57 -1.35 2.63 -20.05
C THR A 57 -2.75 2.84 -20.59
N GLY A 58 -3.33 4.02 -20.40
CA GLY A 58 -4.72 4.32 -20.71
C GLY A 58 -5.75 3.73 -19.75
N TYR A 59 -5.31 3.11 -18.63
CA TYR A 59 -6.20 2.75 -17.54
C TYR A 59 -6.66 4.00 -16.78
N VAL A 60 -7.81 3.90 -16.11
CA VAL A 60 -8.33 4.89 -15.18
C VAL A 60 -8.37 4.26 -13.80
N VAL A 61 -7.62 4.81 -12.85
CA VAL A 61 -7.52 4.26 -11.49
C VAL A 61 -8.57 4.90 -10.58
N LYS A 62 -9.43 4.06 -10.01
CA LYS A 62 -10.35 4.45 -8.93
C LYS A 62 -9.75 4.05 -7.59
N THR A 63 -9.23 5.02 -6.87
CA THR A 63 -8.61 4.80 -5.56
C THR A 63 -9.67 4.79 -4.46
N ILE A 64 -9.64 3.77 -3.60
CA ILE A 64 -10.44 3.65 -2.38
C ILE A 64 -9.46 3.63 -1.20
N ALA A 65 -9.31 4.77 -0.54
CA ALA A 65 -8.42 4.95 0.60
C ALA A 65 -9.19 4.74 1.92
N VAL A 66 -8.85 3.66 2.64
CA VAL A 66 -9.50 3.24 3.89
C VAL A 66 -8.45 2.74 4.89
N GLY A 67 -8.85 2.24 6.06
CA GLY A 67 -7.91 1.56 6.96
C GLY A 67 -7.39 0.25 6.36
N SER A 68 -6.14 -0.17 6.70
CA SER A 68 -5.52 -1.39 6.15
C SER A 68 -6.42 -2.63 6.27
N GLY A 69 -7.10 -2.81 7.41
CA GLY A 69 -8.02 -3.92 7.62
C GLY A 69 -9.20 -3.91 6.64
N GLN A 70 -9.73 -2.74 6.32
CA GLN A 70 -10.81 -2.57 5.34
C GLN A 70 -10.31 -2.82 3.91
N ALA A 71 -9.12 -2.29 3.54
CA ALA A 71 -8.51 -2.57 2.23
C ALA A 71 -8.27 -4.07 2.02
N ILE A 72 -7.73 -4.76 3.03
CA ILE A 72 -7.54 -6.22 3.04
C ILE A 72 -8.89 -6.96 2.89
N ALA A 73 -9.93 -6.50 3.60
CA ALA A 73 -11.26 -7.09 3.50
C ALA A 73 -11.87 -6.92 2.10
N MET A 74 -11.64 -5.79 1.43
CA MET A 74 -12.05 -5.58 0.02
C MET A 74 -11.37 -6.58 -0.90
N GLY A 75 -10.06 -6.80 -0.77
CA GLY A 75 -9.33 -7.81 -1.54
C GLY A 75 -9.88 -9.22 -1.30
N ARG A 76 -10.18 -9.56 -0.04
CA ARG A 76 -10.75 -10.87 0.33
C ARG A 76 -12.13 -11.13 -0.28
N ARG A 77 -12.90 -10.08 -0.56
CA ARG A 77 -14.23 -10.17 -1.20
C ARG A 77 -14.23 -9.94 -2.71
N GLY A 78 -13.06 -9.65 -3.32
CA GLY A 78 -12.97 -9.32 -4.75
C GLY A 78 -13.60 -7.98 -5.12
N GLU A 79 -13.64 -7.03 -4.19
CA GLU A 79 -14.20 -5.67 -4.36
C GLU A 79 -13.15 -4.65 -4.83
N ALA A 80 -11.91 -5.10 -4.98
CA ALA A 80 -10.81 -4.35 -5.59
C ALA A 80 -10.10 -5.24 -6.60
N ASP A 81 -9.34 -4.64 -7.52
CA ASP A 81 -8.50 -5.36 -8.48
C ASP A 81 -7.08 -5.53 -7.94
N VAL A 82 -6.59 -4.51 -7.26
CA VAL A 82 -5.23 -4.44 -6.71
C VAL A 82 -5.24 -3.71 -5.37
N LEU A 83 -4.35 -4.13 -4.48
CA LEU A 83 -4.13 -3.49 -3.19
C LEU A 83 -2.73 -2.86 -3.13
N LEU A 84 -2.62 -1.72 -2.46
CA LEU A 84 -1.36 -1.11 -2.04
C LEU A 84 -1.45 -0.86 -0.53
N VAL A 85 -0.85 -1.74 0.26
CA VAL A 85 -1.02 -1.82 1.71
C VAL A 85 0.29 -2.09 2.44
N HIS A 86 0.30 -1.98 3.77
CA HIS A 86 1.49 -2.11 4.61
C HIS A 86 1.18 -2.82 5.95
N SER A 87 0.54 -3.98 5.87
CA SER A 87 0.21 -4.84 7.01
C SER A 87 0.64 -6.28 6.73
N PRO A 88 1.96 -6.59 6.79
CA PRO A 88 2.54 -7.83 6.27
C PRO A 88 1.84 -9.12 6.73
N GLU A 89 1.46 -9.23 8.00
CA GLU A 89 0.82 -10.44 8.52
C GLU A 89 -0.59 -10.65 7.94
N ALA A 90 -1.39 -9.59 7.83
CA ALA A 90 -2.71 -9.66 7.23
C ALA A 90 -2.62 -9.92 5.71
N GLU A 91 -1.61 -9.38 5.04
CA GLU A 91 -1.33 -9.60 3.62
C GLU A 91 -0.92 -11.05 3.33
N LYS A 92 -0.04 -11.63 4.16
CA LYS A 92 0.35 -13.04 4.06
C LYS A 92 -0.87 -13.96 4.22
N THR A 93 -1.76 -13.64 5.16
CA THR A 93 -3.01 -14.37 5.35
C THR A 93 -3.90 -14.29 4.11
N LEU A 94 -4.01 -13.10 3.49
CA LEU A 94 -4.80 -12.87 2.28
C LEU A 94 -4.29 -13.68 1.08
N VAL A 95 -2.97 -13.86 0.97
CA VAL A 95 -2.36 -14.72 -0.05
C VAL A 95 -2.55 -16.19 0.28
N ALA A 96 -2.38 -16.58 1.53
CA ALA A 96 -2.51 -17.98 1.98
C ALA A 96 -3.94 -18.52 1.83
N ASP A 97 -4.98 -17.67 2.00
CA ASP A 97 -6.39 -18.07 1.81
C ASP A 97 -6.81 -18.07 0.32
N GLY A 98 -5.89 -17.77 -0.60
CA GLY A 98 -6.12 -17.76 -2.04
C GLY A 98 -6.94 -16.58 -2.56
N SER A 99 -7.24 -15.59 -1.75
CA SER A 99 -7.98 -14.39 -2.19
C SER A 99 -7.14 -13.45 -3.05
N SER A 100 -5.83 -13.49 -2.89
CA SER A 100 -4.89 -12.65 -3.65
C SER A 100 -3.64 -13.41 -4.04
N VAL A 101 -2.88 -12.85 -4.99
CA VAL A 101 -1.66 -13.43 -5.58
C VAL A 101 -0.61 -12.35 -5.78
N ASN A 102 0.60 -12.75 -6.11
CA ASN A 102 1.67 -11.85 -6.58
C ASN A 102 1.96 -10.68 -5.62
N ARG A 103 2.00 -10.94 -4.31
CA ARG A 103 2.44 -9.96 -3.31
C ARG A 103 3.89 -9.57 -3.57
N ARG A 104 4.16 -8.30 -3.84
CA ARG A 104 5.48 -7.75 -4.16
C ARG A 104 5.79 -6.53 -3.29
N ILE A 105 7.02 -6.48 -2.76
CA ILE A 105 7.51 -5.29 -2.05
C ILE A 105 7.72 -4.17 -3.05
N ILE A 106 7.35 -2.94 -2.65
CA ILE A 106 7.54 -1.73 -3.44
C ILE A 106 8.52 -0.79 -2.77
N MET A 107 8.28 -0.49 -1.50
CA MET A 107 8.98 0.55 -0.76
C MET A 107 8.79 0.35 0.74
N HIS A 108 9.55 1.08 1.54
CA HIS A 108 9.26 1.30 2.94
C HIS A 108 9.31 2.78 3.30
N ASN A 109 8.66 3.13 4.38
CA ASN A 109 9.03 4.24 5.25
C ASN A 109 9.18 3.69 6.68
N ASP A 110 9.35 4.54 7.65
CA ASP A 110 9.37 4.15 9.05
C ASP A 110 8.19 4.77 9.80
N PHE A 111 7.85 4.14 10.90
CA PHE A 111 7.04 4.77 11.92
C PHE A 111 7.90 5.67 12.80
N VAL A 112 7.30 6.72 13.31
CA VAL A 112 7.93 7.68 14.21
C VAL A 112 7.04 7.92 15.45
N LEU A 113 7.63 8.04 16.63
CA LEU A 113 6.91 8.50 17.81
C LEU A 113 6.98 10.02 17.85
N LEU A 114 5.81 10.61 17.85
CA LEU A 114 5.58 12.06 17.86
C LEU A 114 5.07 12.51 19.22
N GLY A 115 5.34 13.76 19.53
CA GLY A 115 4.81 14.41 20.71
C GLY A 115 5.07 15.90 20.74
N PRO A 116 4.67 16.58 21.82
CA PRO A 116 5.01 17.98 22.00
C PRO A 116 6.53 18.16 22.11
N SER A 117 7.06 19.23 21.52
CA SER A 117 8.52 19.51 21.49
C SER A 117 9.15 19.63 22.87
N ALA A 118 8.35 19.98 23.90
CA ALA A 118 8.79 20.04 25.29
C ALA A 118 9.04 18.65 25.92
N ASP A 119 8.54 17.57 25.29
CA ASP A 119 8.72 16.18 25.69
C ASP A 119 8.53 15.92 27.22
N PRO A 120 7.37 16.19 27.81
CA PRO A 120 7.17 16.08 29.26
C PRO A 120 7.36 14.65 29.80
N ALA A 121 7.22 13.60 28.98
CA ALA A 121 7.49 12.21 29.37
C ALA A 121 8.97 11.83 29.21
N GLY A 122 9.79 12.64 28.54
CA GLY A 122 11.22 12.42 28.38
C GLY A 122 11.53 11.20 27.51
N ILE A 123 10.86 11.07 26.36
CA ILE A 123 11.01 9.90 25.49
C ILE A 123 12.11 10.05 24.44
N ALA A 124 12.60 11.27 24.23
CA ALA A 124 13.64 11.52 23.23
C ALA A 124 14.90 10.65 23.46
N LYS A 125 15.48 10.13 22.36
CA LYS A 125 16.68 9.26 22.39
C LYS A 125 16.51 7.95 23.20
N ARG A 126 15.31 7.43 23.32
CA ARG A 126 15.00 6.12 23.92
C ARG A 126 14.61 5.13 22.82
N THR A 127 14.63 3.83 23.10
CA THR A 127 14.01 2.84 22.22
C THR A 127 12.49 3.00 22.19
N ALA A 128 11.81 2.50 21.17
CA ALA A 128 10.37 2.62 21.08
C ALA A 128 9.64 2.00 22.31
N PRO A 129 9.99 0.78 22.79
CA PRO A 129 9.40 0.23 24.00
C PRO A 129 9.66 1.06 25.27
N GLU A 130 10.87 1.62 25.44
CA GLU A 130 11.19 2.49 26.59
C GLU A 130 10.42 3.80 26.55
N SER A 131 10.24 4.37 25.35
CA SER A 131 9.44 5.56 25.14
C SER A 131 8.00 5.35 25.60
N LEU A 132 7.40 4.24 25.20
CA LEU A 132 6.04 3.89 25.60
C LEU A 132 5.92 3.64 27.11
N LYS A 133 6.89 2.97 27.74
CA LYS A 133 6.93 2.83 29.22
C LYS A 133 6.94 4.18 29.93
N ARG A 134 7.71 5.15 29.43
CA ARG A 134 7.77 6.49 30.00
C ARG A 134 6.47 7.26 29.85
N ILE A 135 5.83 7.18 28.67
CA ILE A 135 4.52 7.79 28.43
C ILE A 135 3.50 7.24 29.43
N ALA A 136 3.46 5.92 29.62
CA ALA A 136 2.57 5.26 30.55
C ALA A 136 2.86 5.64 32.02
N ALA A 137 4.13 5.66 32.42
CA ALA A 137 4.56 6.04 33.80
C ALA A 137 4.21 7.50 34.12
N ALA A 138 4.37 8.40 33.14
CA ALA A 138 4.01 9.81 33.27
C ALA A 138 2.48 10.04 33.14
N LYS A 139 1.72 9.01 32.78
CA LYS A 139 0.28 9.14 32.42
C LYS A 139 0.04 10.24 31.38
N ALA A 140 1.02 10.45 30.50
CA ALA A 140 0.93 11.45 29.44
C ALA A 140 -0.03 10.98 28.37
N THR A 141 -0.88 11.86 27.87
CA THR A 141 -1.88 11.51 26.85
C THR A 141 -1.22 10.90 25.62
N PHE A 142 -1.65 9.70 25.25
CA PHE A 142 -1.28 9.03 24.02
C PHE A 142 -2.52 8.82 23.16
N LEU A 143 -2.44 9.21 21.88
CA LEU A 143 -3.51 9.01 20.91
C LEU A 143 -3.20 7.85 19.98
N SER A 144 -4.04 6.84 20.07
CA SER A 144 -4.09 5.72 19.16
C SER A 144 -5.03 5.98 18.00
N ARG A 145 -4.76 5.41 16.86
CA ARG A 145 -5.75 5.37 15.77
C ARG A 145 -6.99 4.56 16.14
N GLY A 146 -6.84 3.42 16.80
CA GLY A 146 -7.96 2.59 17.25
C GLY A 146 -8.86 2.04 16.13
N ASP A 147 -8.37 1.97 14.87
CA ASP A 147 -9.15 1.72 13.65
C ASP A 147 -8.75 0.43 12.91
N ASN A 148 -8.00 -0.46 13.54
CA ASN A 148 -7.44 -1.68 12.97
C ASN A 148 -6.54 -1.45 11.73
N SER A 149 -5.96 -0.25 11.58
CA SER A 149 -4.98 0.05 10.55
C SER A 149 -3.63 -0.60 10.82
N GLY A 150 -2.73 -0.57 9.82
CA GLY A 150 -1.34 -1.02 10.00
C GLY A 150 -0.59 -0.24 11.08
N THR A 151 -0.84 1.07 11.22
CA THR A 151 -0.29 1.89 12.31
C THR A 151 -0.81 1.44 13.67
N HIS A 152 -2.12 1.17 13.79
CA HIS A 152 -2.71 0.65 15.02
C HIS A 152 -2.15 -0.74 15.37
N ALA A 153 -2.01 -1.64 14.40
CA ALA A 153 -1.40 -2.95 14.62
C ALA A 153 0.06 -2.85 15.08
N MET A 154 0.85 -1.94 14.50
CA MET A 154 2.22 -1.67 14.92
C MET A 154 2.26 -1.10 16.34
N GLU A 155 1.42 -0.15 16.65
CA GLU A 155 1.29 0.44 17.98
C GLU A 155 1.02 -0.63 19.05
N LEU A 156 0.03 -1.50 18.84
CA LEU A 156 -0.29 -2.60 19.76
C LEU A 156 0.90 -3.57 19.95
N LYS A 157 1.65 -3.86 18.89
CA LYS A 157 2.89 -4.65 18.96
C LYS A 157 3.94 -3.97 19.85
N LEU A 158 4.09 -2.66 19.73
CA LEU A 158 5.03 -1.88 20.53
C LEU A 158 4.61 -1.81 22.01
N TRP A 159 3.33 -1.61 22.33
CA TRP A 159 2.81 -1.67 23.70
C TRP A 159 3.04 -3.04 24.32
N LYS A 160 2.81 -4.11 23.57
CA LYS A 160 3.12 -5.48 24.02
C LYS A 160 4.62 -5.65 24.30
N ALA A 161 5.50 -5.18 23.43
CA ALA A 161 6.95 -5.21 23.63
C ALA A 161 7.40 -4.37 24.83
N ALA A 162 6.71 -3.28 25.11
CA ALA A 162 6.91 -2.47 26.31
C ALA A 162 6.41 -3.15 27.60
N GLY A 163 5.64 -4.23 27.52
CA GLY A 163 5.01 -4.87 28.67
C GLY A 163 3.98 -3.98 29.36
N VAL A 164 3.32 -3.10 28.61
CA VAL A 164 2.33 -2.14 29.12
C VAL A 164 0.96 -2.46 28.55
N THR A 165 -0.06 -2.55 29.41
CA THR A 165 -1.47 -2.60 29.00
C THR A 165 -2.00 -1.17 28.96
N ALA A 166 -2.11 -0.63 27.73
CA ALA A 166 -2.57 0.74 27.51
C ALA A 166 -4.10 0.82 27.44
N ASP A 167 -4.74 -0.20 26.93
CA ASP A 167 -6.21 -0.24 26.78
C ASP A 167 -6.92 -0.07 28.12
N GLY A 168 -8.00 0.72 28.12
CA GLY A 168 -8.76 1.07 29.33
C GLY A 168 -8.12 2.14 30.23
N GLN A 169 -6.91 2.62 29.92
CA GLN A 169 -6.27 3.68 30.67
C GLN A 169 -6.79 5.07 30.26
N THR A 170 -6.96 5.97 31.22
CA THR A 170 -7.48 7.33 30.97
C THR A 170 -6.56 8.19 30.07
N TRP A 171 -5.26 7.91 30.11
CA TRP A 171 -4.25 8.59 29.29
C TRP A 171 -4.14 8.01 27.86
N TYR A 172 -4.71 6.84 27.60
CA TYR A 172 -4.74 6.21 26.28
C TYR A 172 -6.10 6.44 25.63
N GLN A 173 -6.12 7.16 24.52
CA GLN A 173 -7.35 7.56 23.84
C GLN A 173 -7.33 7.09 22.39
N GLN A 174 -8.38 6.43 21.95
CA GLN A 174 -8.55 5.97 20.59
C GLN A 174 -9.37 7.00 19.79
N THR A 175 -8.86 7.41 18.61
CA THR A 175 -9.53 8.40 17.77
C THR A 175 -10.57 7.78 16.82
N GLY A 176 -10.37 6.52 16.42
CA GLY A 176 -11.17 5.86 15.38
C GLY A 176 -10.99 6.49 13.99
N GLN A 177 -9.93 7.29 13.77
CA GLN A 177 -9.75 8.13 12.58
C GLN A 177 -8.52 7.71 11.76
N GLY A 178 -8.45 8.18 10.49
CA GLY A 178 -7.25 8.08 9.66
C GLY A 178 -6.05 8.83 10.26
N MET A 179 -4.83 8.55 9.72
CA MET A 179 -3.59 9.08 10.32
C MET A 179 -3.54 10.61 10.34
N GLY A 180 -3.91 11.25 9.24
CA GLY A 180 -3.90 12.73 9.17
C GLY A 180 -4.80 13.37 10.22
N GLN A 181 -6.01 12.84 10.42
CA GLN A 181 -6.94 13.34 11.43
C GLN A 181 -6.44 13.05 12.85
N THR A 182 -5.87 11.86 13.09
CA THR A 182 -5.26 11.50 14.38
C THR A 182 -4.12 12.45 14.72
N LEU A 183 -3.28 12.82 13.77
CA LEU A 183 -2.20 13.80 13.95
C LEU A 183 -2.73 15.18 14.32
N ALA A 184 -3.80 15.64 13.67
CA ALA A 184 -4.41 16.93 13.99
C ALA A 184 -4.94 16.96 15.44
N ILE A 185 -5.62 15.89 15.88
CA ILE A 185 -6.10 15.76 17.26
C ILE A 185 -4.93 15.68 18.24
N ALA A 186 -3.84 14.96 17.89
CA ALA A 186 -2.65 14.86 18.74
C ALA A 186 -1.98 16.21 18.92
N ALA A 187 -1.90 17.01 17.86
CA ALA A 187 -1.37 18.37 17.91
C ALA A 187 -2.19 19.27 18.84
N GLU A 188 -3.52 19.27 18.71
CA GLU A 188 -4.42 20.05 19.54
C GLU A 188 -4.31 19.69 21.02
N LYS A 189 -4.27 18.38 21.32
CA LYS A 189 -4.16 17.86 22.70
C LYS A 189 -2.74 17.89 23.26
N ARG A 190 -1.73 18.25 22.46
CA ARG A 190 -0.30 18.11 22.81
C ARG A 190 0.02 16.70 23.30
N ALA A 191 -0.52 15.71 22.61
CA ALA A 191 -0.42 14.30 22.96
C ALA A 191 0.72 13.61 22.19
N TYR A 192 1.14 12.46 22.71
CA TYR A 192 2.00 11.53 21.99
C TYR A 192 1.18 10.66 21.04
N THR A 193 1.80 10.24 19.94
CA THR A 193 1.18 9.32 18.98
C THR A 193 2.23 8.62 18.14
N LEU A 194 1.86 7.50 17.54
CA LEU A 194 2.64 6.82 16.50
C LEU A 194 2.11 7.22 15.14
N SER A 195 3.00 7.55 14.21
CA SER A 195 2.65 7.83 12.81
C SER A 195 3.64 7.20 11.87
N ASP A 196 3.23 6.88 10.64
CA ASP A 196 4.17 6.74 9.55
C ASP A 196 4.81 8.11 9.24
N ARG A 197 6.11 8.09 8.90
CA ARG A 197 6.89 9.30 8.60
C ARG A 197 6.30 10.08 7.43
N GLY A 198 5.81 9.37 6.39
CA GLY A 198 5.30 10.01 5.17
C GLY A 198 4.12 10.94 5.48
N THR A 199 3.11 10.45 6.19
CA THR A 199 1.94 11.26 6.58
C THR A 199 2.35 12.43 7.50
N TYR A 200 3.24 12.17 8.48
CA TYR A 200 3.71 13.24 9.35
C TYR A 200 4.42 14.36 8.57
N LEU A 201 5.37 14.04 7.71
CA LEU A 201 6.12 15.05 6.96
C LEU A 201 5.23 15.83 5.99
N ALA A 202 4.23 15.20 5.39
CA ALA A 202 3.25 15.87 4.54
C ALA A 202 2.43 16.94 5.30
N LEU A 203 2.20 16.73 6.60
CA LEU A 203 1.38 17.60 7.45
C LEU A 203 2.18 18.43 8.46
N GLN A 204 3.47 18.15 8.65
CA GLN A 204 4.36 18.67 9.70
C GLN A 204 4.23 20.17 9.96
N LYS A 205 4.19 20.99 8.90
CA LYS A 205 4.14 22.46 9.01
C LYS A 205 2.90 22.98 9.73
N LYS A 206 1.84 22.16 9.85
CA LYS A 206 0.56 22.52 10.45
C LYS A 206 0.36 21.93 11.86
N LEU A 207 1.20 20.99 12.27
CA LEU A 207 0.94 20.18 13.46
C LEU A 207 1.61 20.69 14.74
N GLY A 208 2.79 21.30 14.65
CA GLY A 208 3.55 21.67 15.87
C GLY A 208 3.99 20.50 16.75
N LEU A 209 3.93 19.28 16.22
CA LEU A 209 4.48 18.07 16.84
C LEU A 209 5.93 17.87 16.39
N ALA A 210 6.75 17.28 17.25
CA ALA A 210 8.13 16.92 16.96
C ALA A 210 8.30 15.39 16.85
N ILE A 211 9.23 14.95 16.00
CA ILE A 211 9.72 13.57 16.05
C ILE A 211 10.59 13.44 17.29
N LEU A 212 10.19 12.59 18.23
CA LEU A 212 10.90 12.35 19.46
C LEU A 212 11.67 11.03 19.46
N HIS A 213 11.23 10.06 18.63
CA HIS A 213 11.93 8.81 18.40
C HIS A 213 11.75 8.33 16.96
N GLU A 214 12.84 7.90 16.32
CA GLU A 214 12.93 7.43 14.94
C GLU A 214 14.13 6.48 14.75
N GLY A 215 14.22 5.84 13.57
CA GLY A 215 15.39 5.03 13.17
C GLY A 215 15.48 3.67 13.85
N ASP A 216 14.45 3.22 14.57
CA ASP A 216 14.40 1.88 15.16
C ASP A 216 14.00 0.85 14.06
N PRO A 217 14.79 -0.22 13.85
CA PRO A 217 14.41 -1.27 12.88
C PRO A 217 13.02 -1.86 13.09
N SER A 218 12.55 -1.91 14.35
CA SER A 218 11.21 -2.39 14.68
C SER A 218 10.08 -1.47 14.20
N LEU A 219 10.43 -0.24 13.79
CA LEU A 219 9.48 0.77 13.29
C LEU A 219 9.38 0.81 11.76
N ARG A 220 10.05 -0.13 11.05
CA ARG A 220 9.98 -0.15 9.58
C ARG A 220 8.58 -0.49 9.10
N ASN A 221 8.10 0.29 8.14
CA ASN A 221 6.77 0.19 7.56
C ASN A 221 6.88 -0.17 6.07
N VAL A 222 6.70 -1.44 5.74
CA VAL A 222 6.94 -1.98 4.39
C VAL A 222 5.64 -2.05 3.61
N TYR A 223 5.64 -1.50 2.39
CA TYR A 223 4.50 -1.42 1.49
C TYR A 223 4.57 -2.50 0.41
N HIS A 224 3.43 -3.13 0.17
CA HIS A 224 3.28 -4.15 -0.85
C HIS A 224 2.17 -3.83 -1.82
N VAL A 225 2.40 -4.16 -3.09
CA VAL A 225 1.33 -4.31 -4.08
C VAL A 225 0.91 -5.76 -4.15
N ILE A 226 -0.40 -6.01 -4.18
CA ILE A 226 -0.97 -7.36 -4.16
C ILE A 226 -2.12 -7.41 -5.16
N GLU A 227 -2.08 -8.37 -6.08
CA GLU A 227 -3.13 -8.57 -7.08
C GLU A 227 -4.26 -9.43 -6.49
N VAL A 228 -5.50 -9.04 -6.66
CA VAL A 228 -6.65 -9.88 -6.28
C VAL A 228 -6.73 -11.06 -7.25
N ASN A 229 -7.02 -12.25 -6.73
CA ASN A 229 -6.90 -13.50 -7.47
C ASN A 229 -8.03 -13.68 -8.50
N PRO A 230 -7.77 -13.60 -9.82
CA PRO A 230 -8.80 -13.72 -10.85
C PRO A 230 -9.41 -15.13 -10.94
N ALA A 231 -8.69 -16.16 -10.49
CA ALA A 231 -9.21 -17.51 -10.45
C ALA A 231 -10.35 -17.66 -9.42
N ARG A 232 -10.30 -16.87 -8.35
CA ARG A 232 -11.35 -16.84 -7.33
C ARG A 232 -12.40 -15.76 -7.62
N PHE A 233 -12.00 -14.66 -8.23
CA PHE A 233 -12.87 -13.51 -8.52
C PHE A 233 -12.80 -13.14 -10.02
N PRO A 234 -13.57 -13.81 -10.89
CA PRO A 234 -13.47 -13.62 -12.35
C PRO A 234 -13.81 -12.21 -12.86
N LYS A 235 -14.42 -11.37 -12.02
CA LYS A 235 -14.80 -9.99 -12.39
C LYS A 235 -13.69 -8.96 -12.18
N VAL A 236 -12.58 -9.32 -11.49
CA VAL A 236 -11.49 -8.38 -11.26
C VAL A 236 -10.72 -8.10 -12.55
N ASN A 237 -10.26 -6.87 -12.71
CA ASN A 237 -9.42 -6.48 -13.82
C ASN A 237 -7.97 -6.95 -13.60
N ALA A 238 -7.74 -8.26 -13.82
CA ALA A 238 -6.43 -8.88 -13.62
C ALA A 238 -5.32 -8.26 -14.50
N ALA A 239 -5.64 -7.87 -15.75
CA ALA A 239 -4.67 -7.24 -16.63
C ALA A 239 -4.26 -5.85 -16.12
N GLY A 240 -5.22 -5.04 -15.67
CA GLY A 240 -4.95 -3.74 -15.06
C GLY A 240 -4.19 -3.87 -13.73
N ALA A 241 -4.56 -4.84 -12.88
CA ALA A 241 -3.88 -5.12 -11.62
C ALA A 241 -2.40 -5.48 -11.85
N ARG A 242 -2.13 -6.37 -12.81
CA ARG A 242 -0.78 -6.75 -13.22
C ARG A 242 0.00 -5.55 -13.75
N ALA A 243 -0.59 -4.77 -14.66
CA ALA A 243 0.05 -3.60 -15.24
C ALA A 243 0.41 -2.56 -14.16
N PHE A 244 -0.48 -2.32 -13.18
CA PHE A 244 -0.22 -1.40 -12.07
C PHE A 244 0.89 -1.92 -11.15
N ALA A 245 0.88 -3.19 -10.82
CA ALA A 245 1.90 -3.79 -10.00
C ALA A 245 3.28 -3.79 -10.70
N ASP A 246 3.35 -4.06 -12.00
CA ASP A 246 4.59 -3.97 -12.80
C ASP A 246 5.08 -2.53 -12.92
N PHE A 247 4.18 -1.56 -13.08
CA PHE A 247 4.51 -0.14 -13.06
C PHE A 247 5.19 0.25 -11.74
N LEU A 248 4.61 -0.09 -10.59
CA LEU A 248 5.14 0.28 -9.27
C LEU A 248 6.54 -0.29 -8.99
N VAL A 249 6.87 -1.48 -9.50
CA VAL A 249 8.20 -2.08 -9.33
C VAL A 249 9.18 -1.72 -10.45
N SER A 250 8.77 -0.93 -11.44
CA SER A 250 9.64 -0.52 -12.55
C SER A 250 10.76 0.40 -12.06
N LYS A 251 11.91 0.37 -12.77
CA LYS A 251 13.09 1.18 -12.41
C LYS A 251 12.78 2.67 -12.33
N ASP A 252 11.98 3.19 -13.26
CA ASP A 252 11.64 4.62 -13.33
C ASP A 252 10.77 5.04 -12.14
N VAL A 253 9.79 4.21 -11.77
CA VAL A 253 8.94 4.49 -10.60
C VAL A 253 9.71 4.35 -9.30
N GLN A 254 10.59 3.36 -9.20
CA GLN A 254 11.47 3.20 -8.02
C GLN A 254 12.43 4.40 -7.85
N ALA A 255 12.98 4.94 -8.94
CA ALA A 255 13.76 6.17 -8.89
C ALA A 255 12.89 7.36 -8.44
N ARG A 256 11.65 7.45 -8.93
CA ARG A 256 10.71 8.50 -8.53
C ARG A 256 10.32 8.41 -7.05
N ILE A 257 10.08 7.22 -6.53
CA ILE A 257 9.82 6.98 -5.10
C ILE A 257 10.99 7.48 -4.25
N LYS A 258 12.23 7.21 -4.66
CA LYS A 258 13.44 7.66 -3.97
C LYS A 258 13.54 9.18 -3.86
N GLU A 259 13.07 9.90 -4.86
CA GLU A 259 13.13 11.37 -4.91
C GLU A 259 11.90 12.04 -4.30
N PHE A 260 10.81 11.27 -4.11
CA PHE A 260 9.55 11.82 -3.64
C PHE A 260 9.70 12.43 -2.24
N GLY A 261 9.31 13.69 -2.12
CA GLY A 261 9.37 14.45 -0.87
C GLY A 261 10.61 15.30 -0.69
N ILE A 262 11.75 15.01 -1.36
CA ILE A 262 13.04 15.74 -1.16
C ILE A 262 12.85 17.22 -1.40
N ALA A 263 12.23 17.64 -2.49
CA ALA A 263 12.03 19.05 -2.82
C ALA A 263 11.17 19.80 -1.79
N THR A 264 10.24 19.12 -1.15
CA THR A 264 9.27 19.72 -0.22
C THR A 264 9.73 19.65 1.24
N PHE A 265 10.39 18.55 1.63
CA PHE A 265 10.69 18.23 3.03
C PHE A 265 12.21 18.13 3.31
N GLY A 266 13.08 18.23 2.28
CA GLY A 266 14.54 18.09 2.42
C GLY A 266 15.00 16.63 2.56
N SER A 267 14.08 15.65 2.58
CA SER A 267 14.37 14.22 2.68
C SER A 267 13.31 13.40 1.94
N PRO A 268 13.64 12.17 1.49
CA PRO A 268 12.65 11.31 0.89
C PRO A 268 11.58 10.88 1.89
N LEU A 269 10.33 10.76 1.46
CA LEU A 269 9.25 10.21 2.28
C LEU A 269 9.23 8.68 2.26
N PHE A 270 9.77 8.06 1.22
CA PHE A 270 9.80 6.62 1.00
C PHE A 270 11.16 6.19 0.46
N PHE A 271 11.50 4.94 0.71
CA PHE A 271 12.72 4.29 0.23
C PHE A 271 12.33 3.13 -0.70
N PRO A 272 12.86 3.07 -1.93
CA PRO A 272 12.52 2.03 -2.89
C PRO A 272 13.10 0.68 -2.48
N ASP A 273 12.28 -0.40 -2.56
CA ASP A 273 12.67 -1.75 -2.17
C ASP A 273 12.26 -2.83 -3.20
N ALA A 274 11.81 -2.46 -4.37
CA ALA A 274 11.42 -3.45 -5.38
C ALA A 274 12.60 -4.39 -5.70
N GLY A 275 12.32 -5.71 -5.67
CA GLY A 275 13.32 -6.74 -5.90
C GLY A 275 14.20 -7.09 -4.70
N ILE A 276 14.01 -6.45 -3.55
CA ILE A 276 14.72 -6.80 -2.32
C ILE A 276 13.93 -7.89 -1.58
N PRO A 277 14.55 -9.03 -1.23
CA PRO A 277 13.88 -10.05 -0.43
C PRO A 277 13.46 -9.52 0.96
N GLU A 278 12.26 -9.89 1.42
CA GLU A 278 11.71 -9.42 2.72
C GLU A 278 12.67 -9.72 3.88
N GLN A 279 13.30 -10.91 3.89
CA GLN A 279 14.26 -11.31 4.93
C GLN A 279 15.53 -10.43 4.97
N VAL A 280 15.88 -9.81 3.85
CA VAL A 280 17.00 -8.85 3.78
C VAL A 280 16.59 -7.50 4.35
N LEU A 281 15.36 -7.07 4.08
CA LEU A 281 14.82 -5.83 4.65
C LEU A 281 14.77 -5.89 6.18
N ASP A 282 14.32 -7.02 6.74
CA ASP A 282 14.22 -7.20 8.19
C ASP A 282 15.57 -7.10 8.92
N ARG A 283 16.69 -7.32 8.21
CA ARG A 283 18.05 -7.31 8.76
C ARG A 283 18.84 -6.03 8.49
N ARG A 284 18.33 -5.12 7.67
CA ARG A 284 19.01 -3.84 7.40
C ARG A 284 18.87 -2.92 8.62
N PRO A 285 19.94 -2.22 8.98
CA PRO A 285 19.89 -1.19 10.03
C PRO A 285 19.01 -0.01 9.64
#